data_8b49dee4202509ad1f5018bdb4dae51b
#
_entry.id   8b49dee4202509ad1f5018bdb4dae51b
#
_cell.length_a   1.000
_cell.length_b   1.000
_cell.length_c   1.000
_cell.angle_alpha   90.00
_cell.angle_beta   90.00
_cell.angle_gamma   90.00
#
_symmetry.space_group_name_H-M   'P 1'
#
loop_
_entity.id
_entity.type
_entity.pdbx_description
1 polymer ?
#
loop_
_entity_poly.entity_id
_entity_poly.type
_entity_poly.pdbx_seq_one_letter_code
_entity_poly.pdbx_strand_id
1 'polypeptide(L)'
;LTVSGKLPDILKNLLKRIGLDTVFTVDSSDASTLSNWMFRNPRYVDAYTGLRTLLASCGRRLDFKASGNKILLGIVPVQTIANTIDSDLVDFKAETNRRAVNHLIGLGSQELKNRLVVNYFADATGVVSQTQTLVGADEVCATYDYSNADLSTLQSETQKHLQELQTGGSVEVTLSDEVGDGLRVDDKIVATDQASGVNVTAVVTKRIVKIDSGILTSTFEVGLPVQSANANYSGSP
;
A
#
# COMPACT_ATOMS: atom_id res chain seq x y z
N LEU A 1 -0.98 18.87 4.97
CA LEU A 1 -1.75 18.84 6.21
C LEU A 1 -1.02 17.96 7.22
N THR A 2 -0.67 18.51 8.39
CA THR A 2 -0.08 17.77 9.53
C THR A 2 -1.16 17.59 10.59
N VAL A 3 -1.23 16.41 11.17
CA VAL A 3 -2.19 16.05 12.22
C VAL A 3 -1.50 15.40 13.42
N SER A 4 -2.02 15.64 14.60
CA SER A 4 -1.56 15.06 15.86
C SER A 4 -2.75 14.83 16.79
N GLY A 5 -2.66 13.85 17.65
CA GLY A 5 -3.69 13.56 18.64
C GLY A 5 -4.23 12.14 18.54
N LYS A 6 -5.38 11.89 19.16
CA LYS A 6 -6.06 10.60 19.08
C LYS A 6 -6.63 10.36 17.69
N LEU A 7 -6.51 9.16 17.18
CA LEU A 7 -7.01 8.81 15.84
C LEU A 7 -8.50 9.14 15.63
N PRO A 8 -9.43 8.82 16.56
CA PRO A 8 -10.83 9.18 16.40
C PRO A 8 -11.07 10.69 16.27
N ASP A 9 -10.32 11.50 17.00
CA ASP A 9 -10.47 12.96 16.96
C ASP A 9 -9.90 13.52 15.64
N ILE A 10 -8.79 12.97 15.16
CA ILE A 10 -8.24 13.30 13.86
C ILE A 10 -9.25 12.99 12.74
N LEU A 11 -9.85 11.79 12.76
CA LEU A 11 -10.86 11.40 11.78
C LEU A 11 -12.08 12.32 11.82
N LYS A 12 -12.62 12.63 13.02
CA LYS A 12 -13.74 13.56 13.18
C LYS A 12 -13.44 14.93 12.58
N ASN A 13 -12.26 15.47 12.87
CA ASN A 13 -11.84 16.77 12.35
C ASN A 13 -11.67 16.76 10.82
N LEU A 14 -11.13 15.67 10.27
CA LEU A 14 -11.01 15.52 8.81
C LEU A 14 -12.37 15.41 8.14
N LEU A 15 -13.28 14.57 8.65
CA LEU A 15 -14.65 14.43 8.13
C LEU A 15 -15.39 15.77 8.15
N LYS A 16 -15.30 16.52 9.25
CA LYS A 16 -15.90 17.86 9.35
C LYS A 16 -15.30 18.82 8.31
N ARG A 17 -13.97 18.78 8.12
CA ARG A 17 -13.29 19.66 7.15
C ARG A 17 -13.73 19.42 5.70
N ILE A 18 -14.09 18.19 5.36
CA ILE A 18 -14.54 17.81 4.01
C ILE A 18 -16.06 17.73 3.88
N GLY A 19 -16.81 18.08 4.93
CA GLY A 19 -18.28 18.13 4.93
C GLY A 19 -18.97 16.77 4.97
N LEU A 20 -18.28 15.72 5.41
CA LEU A 20 -18.81 14.36 5.49
C LEU A 20 -19.31 13.95 6.89
N ASP A 21 -19.23 14.83 7.88
CA ASP A 21 -19.72 14.61 9.24
C ASP A 21 -21.27 14.52 9.35
N THR A 22 -21.97 14.92 8.30
CA THR A 22 -23.43 14.72 8.17
C THR A 22 -23.80 13.26 7.88
N VAL A 23 -22.94 12.54 7.16
CA VAL A 23 -23.14 11.15 6.71
C VAL A 23 -22.45 10.16 7.64
N PHE A 24 -21.25 10.51 8.10
CA PHE A 24 -20.41 9.62 8.91
C PHE A 24 -20.34 10.08 10.37
N THR A 25 -20.26 9.10 11.27
CA THR A 25 -19.85 9.27 12.66
C THR A 25 -18.62 8.42 12.93
N VAL A 26 -17.79 8.78 13.90
CA VAL A 26 -16.56 8.03 14.23
C VAL A 26 -16.70 7.37 15.58
N ASP A 27 -16.40 6.07 15.62
CA ASP A 27 -16.26 5.33 16.88
C ASP A 27 -15.04 5.86 17.66
N SER A 28 -15.23 6.13 18.93
CA SER A 28 -14.20 6.69 19.80
C SER A 28 -13.50 5.64 20.67
N SER A 29 -13.72 4.35 20.40
CA SER A 29 -13.16 3.24 21.20
C SER A 29 -11.65 3.06 21.01
N ASP A 30 -11.08 3.45 19.86
CA ASP A 30 -9.65 3.37 19.64
C ASP A 30 -8.90 4.46 20.40
N ALA A 31 -7.90 4.07 21.19
CA ALA A 31 -7.09 4.97 22.00
C ALA A 31 -5.75 5.36 21.32
N SER A 32 -5.48 4.88 20.11
CA SER A 32 -4.22 5.14 19.40
C SER A 32 -4.02 6.62 19.12
N THR A 33 -2.78 7.06 19.21
CA THR A 33 -2.39 8.46 19.01
C THR A 33 -1.35 8.58 17.90
N LEU A 34 -1.36 9.70 17.22
CA LEU A 34 -0.36 10.10 16.24
C LEU A 34 0.35 11.38 16.67
N SER A 35 1.63 11.48 16.32
CA SER A 35 2.44 12.68 16.54
C SER A 35 2.96 13.18 15.20
N ASN A 36 2.63 14.43 14.87
CA ASN A 36 3.14 15.15 13.70
C ASN A 36 3.09 14.38 12.37
N TRP A 37 2.04 13.58 12.18
CA TRP A 37 1.88 12.86 10.93
C TRP A 37 1.47 13.83 9.81
N MET A 38 2.19 13.77 8.69
CA MET A 38 1.99 14.66 7.56
C MET A 38 1.37 13.91 6.39
N PHE A 39 0.25 14.42 5.88
CA PHE A 39 -0.29 13.95 4.60
C PHE A 39 0.62 14.42 3.46
N ARG A 40 1.36 13.49 2.87
CA ARG A 40 2.22 13.72 1.70
C ARG A 40 1.58 13.27 0.40
N ASN A 41 0.28 13.22 0.38
CA ASN A 41 -0.47 12.82 -0.80
C ASN A 41 -0.43 13.89 -1.89
N PRO A 42 -0.48 13.51 -3.17
CA PRO A 42 -0.62 14.46 -4.25
C PRO A 42 -1.89 15.31 -4.06
N ARG A 43 -1.93 16.47 -4.70
CA ARG A 43 -3.16 17.27 -4.74
C ARG A 43 -4.31 16.42 -5.27
N TYR A 44 -5.50 16.60 -4.69
CA TYR A 44 -6.73 15.91 -5.11
C TYR A 44 -6.78 14.40 -4.81
N VAL A 45 -6.03 13.92 -3.83
CA VAL A 45 -6.26 12.56 -3.32
C VAL A 45 -7.66 12.49 -2.72
N ASP A 46 -8.38 11.42 -2.99
CA ASP A 46 -9.69 11.19 -2.39
C ASP A 46 -9.57 10.92 -0.88
N ALA A 47 -10.66 11.23 -0.14
CA ALA A 47 -10.68 11.13 1.31
C ALA A 47 -10.45 9.69 1.81
N TYR A 48 -11.00 8.69 1.10
CA TYR A 48 -10.87 7.30 1.47
C TYR A 48 -9.43 6.83 1.41
N THR A 49 -8.74 7.09 0.30
CA THR A 49 -7.32 6.77 0.13
C THR A 49 -6.45 7.49 1.17
N GLY A 50 -6.70 8.78 1.42
CA GLY A 50 -5.98 9.55 2.43
C GLY A 50 -6.14 8.99 3.84
N LEU A 51 -7.36 8.63 4.24
CA LEU A 51 -7.64 8.04 5.55
C LEU A 51 -7.04 6.64 5.69
N ARG A 52 -7.12 5.80 4.65
CA ARG A 52 -6.48 4.48 4.66
C ARG A 52 -4.97 4.58 4.86
N THR A 53 -4.30 5.48 4.13
CA THR A 53 -2.86 5.70 4.27
C THR A 53 -2.48 6.13 5.69
N LEU A 54 -3.27 7.03 6.29
CA LEU A 54 -3.07 7.47 7.67
C LEU A 54 -3.23 6.31 8.65
N LEU A 55 -4.29 5.52 8.54
CA LEU A 55 -4.55 4.40 9.44
C LEU A 55 -3.54 3.26 9.26
N ALA A 56 -3.16 2.95 8.02
CA ALA A 56 -2.15 1.95 7.73
C ALA A 56 -0.80 2.27 8.40
N SER A 57 -0.41 3.55 8.51
CA SER A 57 0.81 3.97 9.22
C SER A 57 0.82 3.63 10.71
N CYS A 58 -0.36 3.34 11.27
CA CYS A 58 -0.53 2.96 12.69
C CYS A 58 -0.93 1.49 12.85
N GLY A 59 -0.91 0.69 11.78
CA GLY A 59 -1.41 -0.68 11.82
C GLY A 59 -2.92 -0.78 12.06
N ARG A 60 -3.66 0.22 11.61
CA ARG A 60 -5.12 0.31 11.72
C ARG A 60 -5.76 0.33 10.33
N ARG A 61 -7.04 -0.03 10.27
CA ARG A 61 -7.88 0.09 9.08
C ARG A 61 -9.26 0.65 9.41
N LEU A 62 -9.96 1.08 8.39
CA LEU A 62 -11.36 1.49 8.52
C LEU A 62 -12.29 0.28 8.62
N ASP A 63 -13.30 0.42 9.47
CA ASP A 63 -14.46 -0.47 9.54
C ASP A 63 -15.73 0.34 9.38
N PHE A 64 -16.72 -0.20 8.67
CA PHE A 64 -17.95 0.52 8.34
C PHE A 64 -19.15 -0.25 8.89
N LYS A 65 -19.97 0.42 9.70
CA LYS A 65 -21.19 -0.16 10.26
C LYS A 65 -22.37 0.78 10.06
N ALA A 66 -23.53 0.24 9.74
CA ALA A 66 -24.75 1.03 9.74
C ALA A 66 -25.10 1.45 11.19
N SER A 67 -25.45 2.72 11.38
CA SER A 67 -25.84 3.28 12.67
C SER A 67 -26.98 4.28 12.49
N GLY A 68 -28.20 3.81 12.60
CA GLY A 68 -29.39 4.62 12.31
C GLY A 68 -29.38 5.11 10.86
N ASN A 69 -29.43 6.43 10.68
CA ASN A 69 -29.36 7.09 9.35
C ASN A 69 -27.93 7.50 8.96
N LYS A 70 -26.92 7.09 9.71
CA LYS A 70 -25.51 7.39 9.45
C LYS A 70 -24.69 6.11 9.34
N ILE A 71 -23.46 6.27 8.87
CA ILE A 71 -22.45 5.22 8.83
C ILE A 71 -21.46 5.47 9.96
N LEU A 72 -21.30 4.50 10.85
CA LEU A 72 -20.29 4.52 11.89
C LEU A 72 -18.94 4.05 11.29
N LEU A 73 -17.94 4.91 11.34
CA LEU A 73 -16.56 4.59 11.01
C LEU A 73 -15.85 4.08 12.27
N GLY A 74 -15.49 2.81 12.25
CA GLY A 74 -14.62 2.18 13.25
C GLY A 74 -13.15 2.28 12.83
N ILE A 75 -12.29 2.36 13.83
CA ILE A 75 -10.84 2.24 13.70
C ILE A 75 -10.45 0.93 14.36
N VAL A 76 -10.04 -0.05 13.58
CA VAL A 76 -9.75 -1.39 14.10
C VAL A 76 -8.33 -1.82 13.72
N PRO A 77 -7.69 -2.69 14.52
CA PRO A 77 -6.39 -3.24 14.14
C PRO A 77 -6.46 -3.98 12.81
N VAL A 78 -5.41 -3.86 12.01
CA VAL A 78 -5.19 -4.72 10.85
C VAL A 78 -4.98 -6.15 11.36
N GLN A 79 -5.80 -7.08 10.90
CA GLN A 79 -5.61 -8.49 11.19
C GLN A 79 -4.58 -9.09 10.25
N THR A 80 -3.74 -9.97 10.76
CA THR A 80 -2.85 -10.78 9.95
C THR A 80 -3.31 -12.22 10.07
N ILE A 81 -3.82 -12.77 9.00
CA ILE A 81 -4.17 -14.17 8.94
C ILE A 81 -2.93 -14.88 8.42
N ALA A 82 -2.19 -15.47 9.36
CA ALA A 82 -1.09 -16.39 9.06
C ALA A 82 -1.69 -17.79 9.07
N ASN A 83 -2.01 -18.32 7.91
CA ASN A 83 -2.34 -19.71 7.80
C ASN A 83 -1.28 -20.39 6.94
N THR A 84 -0.83 -21.53 7.40
CA THR A 84 -0.42 -22.59 6.50
C THR A 84 -1.69 -22.96 5.74
N ILE A 85 -2.00 -22.17 4.71
CA ILE A 85 -3.18 -22.40 3.90
C ILE A 85 -2.85 -23.67 3.13
N ASP A 86 -3.55 -24.75 3.49
CA ASP A 86 -3.50 -25.99 2.74
C ASP A 86 -3.92 -25.67 1.31
N SER A 87 -3.13 -26.09 0.34
CA SER A 87 -3.29 -25.76 -1.08
C SER A 87 -4.68 -26.09 -1.65
N ASP A 88 -5.46 -26.91 -0.93
CA ASP A 88 -6.80 -27.33 -1.35
C ASP A 88 -7.90 -26.27 -1.07
N LEU A 89 -7.60 -25.26 -0.26
CA LEU A 89 -8.58 -24.21 0.12
C LEU A 89 -8.31 -22.86 -0.56
N VAL A 90 -7.20 -22.73 -1.28
CA VAL A 90 -6.80 -21.48 -1.92
C VAL A 90 -6.14 -21.75 -3.27
N ASP A 91 -6.78 -21.29 -4.33
CA ASP A 91 -6.13 -21.18 -5.64
C ASP A 91 -5.14 -19.99 -5.58
N PHE A 92 -3.86 -20.34 -5.43
CA PHE A 92 -2.77 -19.39 -5.31
C PHE A 92 -2.00 -19.33 -6.62
N LYS A 93 -2.06 -18.19 -7.28
CA LYS A 93 -1.21 -17.89 -8.42
C LYS A 93 -0.27 -16.76 -8.05
N ALA A 94 0.94 -17.12 -7.62
CA ALA A 94 2.00 -16.15 -7.39
C ALA A 94 2.88 -16.03 -8.64
N GLU A 95 2.87 -14.89 -9.28
CA GLU A 95 3.91 -14.50 -10.23
C GLU A 95 4.99 -13.73 -9.46
N THR A 96 6.05 -14.42 -9.09
CA THR A 96 7.24 -13.76 -8.56
C THR A 96 8.11 -13.34 -9.74
N ASN A 97 8.26 -12.06 -9.94
CA ASN A 97 9.20 -11.54 -10.94
C ASN A 97 10.63 -11.70 -10.39
N ARG A 98 11.26 -12.85 -10.68
CA ARG A 98 12.59 -13.23 -10.14
C ARG A 98 13.73 -12.30 -10.56
N ARG A 99 13.51 -11.36 -11.47
CA ARG A 99 14.46 -10.36 -11.91
C ARG A 99 13.78 -9.00 -12.03
N ALA A 100 13.29 -8.48 -10.91
CA ALA A 100 12.82 -7.11 -10.87
C ALA A 100 13.96 -6.16 -11.24
N VAL A 101 13.63 -5.09 -11.97
CA VAL A 101 14.57 -4.00 -12.23
C VAL A 101 15.12 -3.50 -10.90
N ASN A 102 16.44 -3.53 -10.72
CA ASN A 102 17.09 -3.08 -9.50
C ASN A 102 18.01 -1.87 -9.69
N HIS A 103 18.15 -1.40 -10.93
CA HIS A 103 18.79 -0.15 -11.27
C HIS A 103 17.89 0.64 -12.23
N LEU A 104 17.39 1.79 -11.79
CA LEU A 104 16.55 2.67 -12.60
C LEU A 104 17.26 3.99 -12.87
N ILE A 105 17.43 4.29 -14.16
CA ILE A 105 18.02 5.54 -14.63
C ILE A 105 16.89 6.49 -15.01
N GLY A 106 16.67 7.52 -14.20
CA GLY A 106 15.73 8.59 -14.50
C GLY A 106 16.32 9.62 -15.43
N LEU A 107 15.61 9.94 -16.50
CA LEU A 107 16.00 10.87 -17.54
C LEU A 107 15.05 12.08 -17.51
N GLY A 108 15.55 13.24 -17.11
CA GLY A 108 14.79 14.48 -16.94
C GLY A 108 14.86 15.45 -18.12
N SER A 109 14.66 16.73 -17.80
CA SER A 109 14.71 17.83 -18.76
C SER A 109 16.10 18.03 -19.35
N GLN A 110 16.16 18.81 -20.41
CA GLN A 110 17.31 19.09 -21.28
C GLN A 110 17.65 17.92 -22.20
N GLU A 111 18.65 18.10 -23.05
CA GLU A 111 19.00 17.15 -24.09
C GLU A 111 20.49 16.83 -24.13
N LEU A 112 20.81 15.69 -24.71
CA LEU A 112 22.16 15.24 -24.93
C LEU A 112 23.00 15.24 -23.63
N LYS A 113 24.19 15.83 -23.65
CA LYS A 113 25.11 15.88 -22.50
C LYS A 113 24.64 16.73 -21.33
N ASN A 114 23.64 17.56 -21.55
CA ASN A 114 23.07 18.45 -20.50
C ASN A 114 21.81 17.85 -19.88
N ARG A 115 21.34 16.70 -20.37
CA ARG A 115 20.15 16.05 -19.85
C ARG A 115 20.33 15.70 -18.36
N LEU A 116 19.31 16.00 -17.56
CA LEU A 116 19.30 15.60 -16.15
C LEU A 116 19.19 14.08 -16.07
N VAL A 117 20.09 13.46 -15.33
CA VAL A 117 20.13 12.01 -15.12
C VAL A 117 20.25 11.72 -13.64
N VAL A 118 19.43 10.83 -13.13
CA VAL A 118 19.49 10.33 -11.75
C VAL A 118 19.52 8.81 -11.77
N ASN A 119 20.21 8.21 -10.79
CA ASN A 119 20.28 6.77 -10.64
C ASN A 119 19.72 6.38 -9.28
N TYR A 120 18.86 5.38 -9.25
CA TYR A 120 18.37 4.74 -8.04
C TYR A 120 18.55 3.23 -8.15
N PHE A 121 18.84 2.61 -7.03
CA PHE A 121 19.17 1.19 -6.94
C PHE A 121 18.33 0.54 -5.86
N ALA A 122 17.88 -0.69 -6.10
CA ALA A 122 17.28 -1.54 -5.09
C ALA A 122 18.30 -2.62 -4.66
N ASP A 123 18.36 -2.89 -3.37
CA ASP A 123 19.15 -4.00 -2.85
C ASP A 123 18.41 -5.35 -2.98
N ALA A 124 19.04 -6.43 -2.53
CA ALA A 124 18.46 -7.77 -2.56
C ALA A 124 17.16 -7.91 -1.74
N THR A 125 16.86 -6.95 -0.87
CA THR A 125 15.64 -6.90 -0.05
C THR A 125 14.57 -5.99 -0.65
N GLY A 126 14.87 -5.29 -1.78
CA GLY A 126 13.98 -4.35 -2.44
C GLY A 126 14.01 -2.93 -1.84
N VAL A 127 14.93 -2.63 -0.94
CA VAL A 127 15.09 -1.28 -0.39
C VAL A 127 15.77 -0.38 -1.42
N VAL A 128 15.08 0.72 -1.77
CA VAL A 128 15.55 1.68 -2.79
C VAL A 128 16.43 2.76 -2.18
N SER A 129 17.61 2.96 -2.77
CA SER A 129 18.58 3.98 -2.36
C SER A 129 19.36 4.51 -3.58
N GLN A 130 20.29 5.44 -3.34
CA GLN A 130 21.25 5.90 -4.37
C GLN A 130 22.57 5.10 -4.36
N THR A 131 22.66 4.09 -3.50
CA THR A 131 23.86 3.24 -3.41
C THR A 131 23.62 1.92 -4.14
N GLN A 132 24.46 1.61 -5.10
CA GLN A 132 24.42 0.34 -5.82
C GLN A 132 25.02 -0.78 -4.98
N THR A 133 24.23 -1.85 -4.76
CA THR A 133 24.65 -3.05 -4.01
C THR A 133 24.70 -4.29 -4.91
N LEU A 134 23.86 -4.34 -5.93
CA LEU A 134 23.82 -5.42 -6.91
C LEU A 134 24.54 -4.98 -8.18
N VAL A 135 25.52 -5.74 -8.62
CA VAL A 135 26.40 -5.40 -9.74
C VAL A 135 26.62 -6.60 -10.68
N GLY A 136 27.01 -6.33 -11.90
CA GLY A 136 27.35 -7.36 -12.88
C GLY A 136 26.15 -8.19 -13.32
N ALA A 137 26.19 -9.51 -13.12
CA ALA A 137 25.12 -10.42 -13.54
C ALA A 137 23.82 -10.25 -12.73
N ASP A 138 23.89 -9.66 -11.54
CA ASP A 138 22.75 -9.42 -10.65
C ASP A 138 22.10 -8.05 -10.91
N GLU A 139 22.70 -7.20 -11.72
CA GLU A 139 22.15 -5.92 -12.11
C GLU A 139 21.12 -6.07 -13.23
N VAL A 140 19.92 -5.54 -13.00
CA VAL A 140 18.85 -5.42 -14.00
C VAL A 140 18.50 -3.96 -14.15
N CYS A 141 19.00 -3.34 -15.21
CA CYS A 141 18.86 -1.92 -15.46
C CYS A 141 17.68 -1.59 -16.37
N ALA A 142 16.98 -0.51 -16.08
CA ALA A 142 15.96 0.08 -16.95
C ALA A 142 16.08 1.61 -16.96
N THR A 143 15.43 2.25 -17.93
CA THR A 143 15.36 3.70 -18.05
C THR A 143 13.93 4.18 -17.81
N TYR A 144 13.79 5.31 -17.12
CA TYR A 144 12.54 6.01 -16.88
C TYR A 144 12.63 7.42 -17.47
N ASP A 145 11.92 7.65 -18.56
CA ASP A 145 11.92 8.95 -19.23
C ASP A 145 10.84 9.88 -18.68
N TYR A 146 11.27 10.99 -18.08
CA TYR A 146 10.40 12.06 -17.61
C TYR A 146 10.95 13.41 -18.11
N SER A 147 10.93 13.59 -19.42
CA SER A 147 11.61 14.64 -20.16
C SER A 147 11.36 16.08 -19.74
N ASN A 148 10.26 16.36 -19.02
CA ASN A 148 9.91 17.71 -18.54
C ASN A 148 10.21 17.93 -17.03
N ALA A 149 10.79 16.93 -16.35
CA ALA A 149 11.04 17.02 -14.91
C ALA A 149 12.28 17.87 -14.61
N ASP A 150 12.18 18.71 -13.58
CA ASP A 150 13.34 19.28 -12.90
C ASP A 150 14.03 18.20 -12.03
N LEU A 151 15.20 18.53 -11.48
CA LEU A 151 15.99 17.57 -10.71
C LEU A 151 15.23 17.00 -9.51
N SER A 152 14.51 17.82 -8.77
CA SER A 152 13.81 17.41 -7.55
C SER A 152 12.63 16.48 -7.86
N THR A 153 11.87 16.81 -8.88
CA THR A 153 10.76 15.99 -9.37
C THR A 153 11.28 14.68 -9.95
N LEU A 154 12.34 14.74 -10.76
CA LEU A 154 12.95 13.54 -11.34
C LEU A 154 13.44 12.56 -10.27
N GLN A 155 14.08 13.07 -9.21
CA GLN A 155 14.55 12.24 -8.09
C GLN A 155 13.39 11.53 -7.40
N SER A 156 12.33 12.29 -7.02
CA SER A 156 11.19 11.72 -6.32
C SER A 156 10.41 10.70 -7.15
N GLU A 157 10.18 11.01 -8.43
CA GLU A 157 9.43 10.12 -9.32
C GLU A 157 10.24 8.88 -9.72
N THR A 158 11.55 9.01 -9.97
CA THR A 158 12.40 7.85 -10.27
C THR A 158 12.49 6.91 -9.08
N GLN A 159 12.65 7.44 -7.86
CA GLN A 159 12.65 6.63 -6.64
C GLN A 159 11.33 5.90 -6.46
N LYS A 160 10.22 6.60 -6.60
CA LYS A 160 8.88 6.04 -6.48
C LYS A 160 8.63 4.94 -7.53
N HIS A 161 9.00 5.19 -8.78
CA HIS A 161 8.82 4.22 -9.86
C HIS A 161 9.65 2.96 -9.64
N LEU A 162 10.90 3.08 -9.16
CA LEU A 162 11.69 1.91 -8.79
C LEU A 162 11.06 1.15 -7.60
N GLN A 163 10.51 1.84 -6.62
CA GLN A 163 9.76 1.19 -5.53
C GLN A 163 8.54 0.42 -6.05
N GLU A 164 7.79 0.99 -6.98
CA GLU A 164 6.67 0.32 -7.64
C GLU A 164 7.13 -0.94 -8.40
N LEU A 165 8.27 -0.88 -9.09
CA LEU A 165 8.86 -2.03 -9.78
C LEU A 165 9.35 -3.12 -8.82
N GLN A 166 9.81 -2.77 -7.61
CA GLN A 166 10.17 -3.76 -6.57
C GLN A 166 8.93 -4.46 -6.01
N THR A 167 7.80 -3.76 -5.98
CA THR A 167 6.53 -4.31 -5.51
C THR A 167 5.76 -5.08 -6.59
N GLY A 168 6.28 -5.16 -7.80
CA GLY A 168 5.63 -5.67 -9.01
C GLY A 168 5.48 -7.20 -9.12
N GLY A 169 5.20 -7.90 -8.03
CA GLY A 169 4.60 -9.24 -8.05
C GLY A 169 3.08 -9.12 -7.94
N SER A 170 2.33 -9.61 -8.91
CA SER A 170 0.90 -9.78 -8.72
C SER A 170 0.65 -11.11 -8.00
N VAL A 171 -0.02 -11.03 -6.88
CA VAL A 171 -0.53 -12.22 -6.19
C VAL A 171 -2.03 -12.22 -6.39
N GLU A 172 -2.53 -13.14 -7.18
CA GLU A 172 -3.95 -13.40 -7.29
C GLU A 172 -4.31 -14.54 -6.35
N VAL A 173 -5.13 -14.26 -5.37
CA VAL A 173 -5.60 -15.27 -4.42
C VAL A 173 -7.11 -15.33 -4.50
N THR A 174 -7.62 -16.48 -4.90
CA THR A 174 -9.04 -16.81 -4.77
C THR A 174 -9.22 -17.57 -3.46
N LEU A 175 -9.93 -17.00 -2.52
CA LEU A 175 -10.21 -17.60 -1.21
C LEU A 175 -11.56 -18.31 -1.25
N SER A 176 -11.63 -19.47 -0.63
CA SER A 176 -12.90 -20.14 -0.36
C SER A 176 -13.75 -19.32 0.60
N ASP A 177 -15.09 -19.44 0.52
CA ASP A 177 -16.03 -18.69 1.34
C ASP A 177 -15.80 -18.85 2.85
N GLU A 178 -15.30 -20.02 3.27
CA GLU A 178 -15.02 -20.33 4.69
C GLU A 178 -13.87 -19.47 5.27
N VAL A 179 -12.85 -19.15 4.46
CA VAL A 179 -11.73 -18.32 4.89
C VAL A 179 -12.06 -16.82 4.74
N GLY A 180 -12.93 -16.50 3.79
CA GLY A 180 -13.27 -15.13 3.43
C GLY A 180 -14.17 -14.39 4.43
N ASP A 181 -14.94 -15.08 5.25
CA ASP A 181 -15.95 -14.44 6.10
C ASP A 181 -15.38 -13.50 7.17
N GLY A 182 -14.15 -13.74 7.63
CA GLY A 182 -13.43 -12.88 8.59
C GLY A 182 -12.63 -11.75 7.96
N LEU A 183 -12.32 -11.82 6.66
CA LEU A 183 -11.45 -10.87 5.99
C LEU A 183 -12.14 -9.55 5.64
N ARG A 184 -11.38 -8.48 5.76
CA ARG A 184 -11.79 -7.12 5.35
C ARG A 184 -10.69 -6.48 4.52
N VAL A 185 -11.04 -5.46 3.78
CA VAL A 185 -10.06 -4.62 3.06
C VAL A 185 -9.04 -4.07 4.05
N ASP A 186 -7.77 -4.07 3.67
CA ASP A 186 -6.57 -3.73 4.45
C ASP A 186 -6.09 -4.81 5.43
N ASP A 187 -6.79 -5.94 5.61
CA ASP A 187 -6.22 -7.08 6.34
C ASP A 187 -5.09 -7.74 5.56
N LYS A 188 -4.17 -8.38 6.27
CA LYS A 188 -3.00 -9.04 5.70
C LYS A 188 -3.19 -10.55 5.65
N ILE A 189 -2.77 -11.13 4.56
CA ILE A 189 -2.71 -12.58 4.37
C ILE A 189 -1.24 -12.96 4.23
N VAL A 190 -0.80 -13.95 5.00
CA VAL A 190 0.52 -14.55 4.82
C VAL A 190 0.29 -15.94 4.22
N ALA A 191 0.71 -16.12 2.99
CA ALA A 191 0.67 -17.41 2.30
C ALA A 191 2.09 -17.97 2.17
N THR A 192 2.23 -19.27 2.46
CA THR A 192 3.49 -20.00 2.27
C THR A 192 3.27 -21.01 1.14
N ASP A 193 4.02 -20.85 0.06
CA ASP A 193 4.08 -21.90 -0.96
C ASP A 193 4.95 -23.05 -0.43
N GLN A 194 4.32 -24.20 -0.14
CA GLN A 194 5.00 -25.38 0.40
C GLN A 194 6.03 -25.97 -0.57
N ALA A 195 5.85 -25.79 -1.88
CA ALA A 195 6.76 -26.33 -2.89
C ALA A 195 8.05 -25.54 -3.01
N SER A 196 7.98 -24.20 -2.91
CA SER A 196 9.14 -23.31 -3.03
C SER A 196 9.65 -22.75 -1.70
N GLY A 197 8.90 -22.91 -0.61
CA GLY A 197 9.22 -22.34 0.71
C GLY A 197 9.11 -20.81 0.76
N VAL A 198 8.55 -20.18 -0.25
CA VAL A 198 8.42 -18.71 -0.35
C VAL A 198 7.22 -18.24 0.48
N ASN A 199 7.49 -17.33 1.41
CA ASN A 199 6.46 -16.63 2.16
C ASN A 199 6.10 -15.33 1.46
N VAL A 200 4.83 -15.15 1.13
CA VAL A 200 4.31 -13.90 0.54
C VAL A 200 3.31 -13.28 1.50
N THR A 201 3.51 -12.00 1.82
CA THR A 201 2.53 -11.21 2.55
C THR A 201 1.77 -10.35 1.56
N ALA A 202 0.47 -10.55 1.47
CA ALA A 202 -0.42 -9.75 0.64
C ALA A 202 -1.44 -8.99 1.49
N VAL A 203 -1.95 -7.87 0.98
CA VAL A 203 -3.00 -7.07 1.62
C VAL A 203 -4.26 -7.21 0.81
N VAL A 204 -5.39 -7.38 1.47
CA VAL A 204 -6.70 -7.36 0.82
C VAL A 204 -6.98 -5.94 0.31
N THR A 205 -6.99 -5.77 -0.99
CA THR A 205 -7.20 -4.46 -1.63
C THR A 205 -8.66 -4.21 -1.96
N LYS A 206 -9.42 -5.28 -2.23
CA LYS A 206 -10.83 -5.18 -2.63
C LYS A 206 -11.60 -6.44 -2.25
N ARG A 207 -12.85 -6.27 -1.86
CA ARG A 207 -13.82 -7.34 -1.68
C ARG A 207 -14.95 -7.14 -2.68
N ILE A 208 -15.22 -8.14 -3.49
CA ILE A 208 -16.32 -8.16 -4.45
C ILE A 208 -17.37 -9.13 -3.92
N VAL A 209 -18.56 -8.61 -3.67
CA VAL A 209 -19.71 -9.43 -3.23
C VAL A 209 -20.66 -9.56 -4.40
N LYS A 210 -20.97 -10.77 -4.78
CA LYS A 210 -21.98 -11.09 -5.81
C LYS A 210 -23.13 -11.85 -5.15
N ILE A 211 -24.35 -11.50 -5.56
CA ILE A 211 -25.56 -12.23 -5.16
C ILE A 211 -26.13 -12.78 -6.45
N ASP A 212 -26.14 -14.09 -6.58
CA ASP A 212 -26.75 -14.78 -7.71
C ASP A 212 -27.71 -15.85 -7.19
N SER A 213 -28.95 -15.80 -7.67
CA SER A 213 -30.01 -16.76 -7.31
C SER A 213 -30.17 -16.96 -5.80
N GLY A 214 -29.95 -15.89 -5.00
CA GLY A 214 -30.01 -15.93 -3.54
C GLY A 214 -28.76 -16.45 -2.83
N ILE A 215 -27.73 -16.84 -3.58
CA ILE A 215 -26.44 -17.27 -3.05
C ILE A 215 -25.50 -16.05 -3.04
N LEU A 216 -24.91 -15.77 -1.88
CA LEU A 216 -23.92 -14.72 -1.71
C LEU A 216 -22.53 -15.32 -1.84
N THR A 217 -21.73 -14.82 -2.77
CA THR A 217 -20.33 -15.20 -2.96
C THR A 217 -19.43 -13.99 -2.75
N SER A 218 -18.31 -14.17 -2.09
CA SER A 218 -17.31 -13.12 -1.86
C SER A 218 -15.99 -13.48 -2.54
N THR A 219 -15.48 -12.58 -3.37
CA THR A 219 -14.15 -12.72 -4.00
C THR A 219 -13.26 -11.59 -3.50
N PHE A 220 -12.02 -11.90 -3.23
CA PHE A 220 -11.04 -10.94 -2.72
C PHE A 220 -9.94 -10.71 -3.75
N GLU A 221 -9.65 -9.45 -4.02
CA GLU A 221 -8.44 -9.06 -4.72
C GLU A 221 -7.38 -8.73 -3.66
N VAL A 222 -6.19 -9.25 -3.83
CA VAL A 222 -5.05 -8.98 -2.95
C VAL A 222 -3.94 -8.30 -3.73
N GLY A 223 -3.17 -7.49 -3.04
CA GLY A 223 -2.04 -6.77 -3.60
C GLY A 223 -0.88 -6.75 -2.61
N LEU A 224 0.25 -6.24 -3.05
CA LEU A 224 1.35 -5.99 -2.14
C LEU A 224 0.98 -4.89 -1.14
N PRO A 225 1.53 -4.92 0.10
CA PRO A 225 1.28 -3.88 1.09
C PRO A 225 1.61 -2.51 0.48
N VAL A 226 0.67 -1.58 0.56
CA VAL A 226 0.98 -0.17 0.27
C VAL A 226 2.03 0.25 1.29
N GLN A 227 3.29 0.32 0.87
CA GLN A 227 4.34 0.84 1.75
C GLN A 227 3.95 2.26 2.09
N SER A 228 3.80 2.53 3.40
CA SER A 228 3.58 3.88 3.85
C SER A 228 4.77 4.72 3.37
N ALA A 229 4.54 5.69 2.51
CA ALA A 229 5.54 6.60 1.97
C ALA A 229 6.30 7.40 3.07
N ASN A 230 6.05 7.10 4.32
CA ASN A 230 6.62 7.75 5.51
C ASN A 230 7.72 6.96 6.22
N ALA A 231 8.10 5.76 5.75
CA ALA A 231 9.00 4.90 6.52
C ALA A 231 10.48 5.33 6.48
N ASN A 232 10.90 6.23 5.57
CA ASN A 232 12.31 6.56 5.40
C ASN A 232 12.58 8.07 5.25
N TYR A 233 12.10 8.88 6.21
CA TYR A 233 12.65 10.23 6.36
C TYR A 233 13.11 10.45 7.80
N SER A 234 14.22 9.82 8.17
CA SER A 234 15.09 10.31 9.22
C SER A 234 15.96 11.42 8.60
N GLY A 235 15.39 12.59 8.45
CA GLY A 235 16.17 13.78 8.18
C GLY A 235 16.93 14.13 9.46
N SER A 236 18.24 13.91 9.47
CA SER A 236 19.15 14.61 10.38
C SER A 236 19.25 16.08 9.97
N PRO A 237 19.54 16.97 10.93
CA PRO A 237 19.44 18.41 10.84
C PRO A 237 20.32 19.03 9.78
#